data_1e4c70c1174f34d6b4f3c1237cc6c23f
#
_entry.id   1e4c70c1174f34d6b4f3c1237cc6c23f
#
_cell.length_a   1.000
_cell.length_b   1.000
_cell.length_c   1.000
_cell.angle_alpha   90.00
_cell.angle_beta   90.00
_cell.angle_gamma   90.00
#
_symmetry.space_group_name_H-M   'P 1'
#
loop_
_entity.id
_entity.type
_entity.pdbx_description
1 polymer ?
#
loop_
_entity_poly.entity_id
_entity_poly.type
_entity_poly.pdbx_seq_one_letter_code
_entity_poly.pdbx_strand_id
1 'polypeptide(L)'
;MIAILHAKFLKKNKNSDFKSITYVAREADKDWIFGAKVRRLAKFSGLNATAYFHNRLRDLPDSDGYFFVFHQYFYRAMRHNPKILNKKNIVMFTHPNWTFSFSESHVIWCLNKADKVICLNSKVQQELIAAGLDADKTSLIHIASDPDFFYPHERKIGSVGFCSAFGERKNPEMVYQLVKNMPERSFYLLGRYWENFEKYDEMKNMPNLTYYNNEDYSKYPEVYNKIDVFVSPSTLEGGPVPVLEAMLSNCFPIASKTGFCPDVISDGDNGFLFDIDATYTEVMKLIKLADSKTVDVRQSALEHSWKNCSQKIDDLFLG
;
A
#
# COMPACT_ATOMS: atom_id res chain seq x y z
N MET A 1 -31.41 33.01 -2.85
CA MET A 1 -31.86 31.90 -1.98
C MET A 1 -32.54 30.80 -2.75
N ILE A 2 -33.24 31.02 -3.86
CA ILE A 2 -33.92 29.99 -4.69
C ILE A 2 -32.94 29.12 -5.50
N ALA A 3 -31.80 29.66 -5.95
CA ALA A 3 -30.80 28.90 -6.72
C ALA A 3 -30.03 27.81 -5.89
N ILE A 4 -29.89 28.02 -4.58
CA ILE A 4 -29.19 27.07 -3.68
C ILE A 4 -30.10 25.89 -3.32
N LEU A 5 -31.40 26.09 -3.26
CA LEU A 5 -32.39 25.02 -3.03
C LEU A 5 -32.55 24.11 -4.26
N HIS A 6 -32.43 24.66 -5.48
CA HIS A 6 -32.50 23.84 -6.70
C HIS A 6 -31.28 22.93 -6.89
N ALA A 7 -30.09 23.37 -6.48
CA ALA A 7 -28.87 22.57 -6.54
C ALA A 7 -28.89 21.39 -5.55
N LYS A 8 -29.57 21.52 -4.39
CA LYS A 8 -29.72 20.41 -3.42
C LYS A 8 -30.75 19.37 -3.84
N PHE A 9 -31.75 19.74 -4.64
CA PHE A 9 -32.79 18.81 -5.11
C PHE A 9 -32.31 17.93 -6.28
N LEU A 10 -31.38 18.45 -7.12
CA LEU A 10 -30.78 17.67 -8.23
C LEU A 10 -29.72 16.64 -7.78
N LYS A 11 -29.20 16.78 -6.56
CA LYS A 11 -28.23 15.80 -6.00
C LYS A 11 -28.87 14.49 -5.51
N LYS A 12 -30.19 14.42 -5.32
CA LYS A 12 -30.86 13.30 -4.69
C LYS A 12 -31.22 12.13 -5.62
N ASN A 13 -31.09 12.27 -6.94
CA ASN A 13 -31.45 11.24 -7.93
C ASN A 13 -30.30 10.77 -8.83
N LYS A 14 -29.03 11.01 -8.47
CA LYS A 14 -27.89 10.58 -9.30
C LYS A 14 -27.40 9.13 -9.07
N ASN A 15 -27.95 8.41 -8.12
CA ASN A 15 -27.42 7.09 -7.72
C ASN A 15 -27.93 5.90 -8.56
N SER A 16 -28.96 6.06 -9.41
CA SER A 16 -29.49 4.93 -10.20
C SER A 16 -28.78 4.71 -11.56
N ASP A 17 -27.97 5.67 -12.02
CA ASP A 17 -27.40 5.66 -13.37
C ASP A 17 -25.86 5.64 -13.40
N PHE A 18 -25.17 5.39 -12.27
CA PHE A 18 -23.71 5.29 -12.27
C PHE A 18 -23.29 3.99 -12.97
N LYS A 19 -22.72 4.09 -14.18
CA LYS A 19 -22.52 2.93 -15.10
C LYS A 19 -21.06 2.57 -15.29
N SER A 20 -20.13 3.51 -15.15
CA SER A 20 -18.73 3.27 -15.51
C SER A 20 -17.73 3.99 -14.63
N ILE A 21 -16.63 3.31 -14.32
CA ILE A 21 -15.46 3.85 -13.63
C ILE A 21 -14.20 3.63 -14.47
N THR A 22 -13.41 4.67 -14.62
CA THR A 22 -12.06 4.56 -15.18
C THR A 22 -11.01 4.66 -14.08
N TYR A 23 -10.27 3.60 -13.87
CA TYR A 23 -9.10 3.53 -12.98
C TYR A 23 -7.86 4.02 -13.73
N VAL A 24 -7.26 5.12 -13.30
CA VAL A 24 -6.26 5.89 -14.07
C VAL A 24 -4.87 5.72 -13.51
N ALA A 25 -3.91 5.32 -14.36
CA ALA A 25 -2.48 5.39 -14.11
C ALA A 25 -1.74 5.89 -15.38
N ARG A 26 -0.44 6.24 -15.26
CA ARG A 26 0.37 6.57 -16.44
C ARG A 26 0.83 5.29 -17.13
N GLU A 27 1.04 5.35 -18.43
CA GLU A 27 1.62 4.25 -19.23
C GLU A 27 3.02 3.87 -18.71
N ALA A 28 3.83 4.86 -18.31
CA ALA A 28 5.15 4.63 -17.73
C ALA A 28 5.13 3.82 -16.41
N ASP A 29 4.00 3.75 -15.74
CA ASP A 29 3.82 3.04 -14.47
C ASP A 29 3.03 1.73 -14.64
N LYS A 30 2.72 1.33 -15.89
CA LYS A 30 1.88 0.18 -16.23
C LYS A 30 2.40 -1.13 -15.65
N ASP A 31 3.71 -1.36 -15.74
CA ASP A 31 4.36 -2.58 -15.26
C ASP A 31 4.92 -2.43 -13.85
N TRP A 32 4.51 -1.36 -13.16
CA TRP A 32 4.88 -1.03 -11.80
C TRP A 32 3.70 -1.24 -10.84
N ILE A 33 3.94 -1.00 -9.54
CA ILE A 33 2.95 -1.17 -8.47
C ILE A 33 1.63 -0.42 -8.73
N PHE A 34 1.67 0.78 -9.33
CA PHE A 34 0.47 1.54 -9.64
C PHE A 34 -0.36 0.88 -10.74
N GLY A 35 0.29 0.36 -11.79
CA GLY A 35 -0.40 -0.37 -12.83
C GLY A 35 -1.00 -1.68 -12.32
N ALA A 36 -0.30 -2.41 -11.46
CA ALA A 36 -0.84 -3.60 -10.81
C ALA A 36 -2.07 -3.27 -9.96
N LYS A 37 -2.04 -2.17 -9.18
CA LYS A 37 -3.17 -1.72 -8.36
C LYS A 37 -4.40 -1.42 -9.21
N VAL A 38 -4.28 -0.57 -10.24
CA VAL A 38 -5.46 -0.20 -11.06
C VAL A 38 -6.05 -1.39 -11.80
N ARG A 39 -5.22 -2.33 -12.29
CA ARG A 39 -5.73 -3.56 -12.93
C ARG A 39 -6.50 -4.45 -11.94
N ARG A 40 -5.97 -4.64 -10.73
CA ARG A 40 -6.62 -5.47 -9.70
C ARG A 40 -7.91 -4.83 -9.21
N LEU A 41 -7.90 -3.52 -8.91
CA LEU A 41 -9.10 -2.80 -8.48
C LEU A 41 -10.20 -2.85 -9.56
N ALA A 42 -9.86 -2.59 -10.83
CA ALA A 42 -10.82 -2.69 -11.92
C ALA A 42 -11.37 -4.12 -12.11
N LYS A 43 -10.52 -5.14 -11.95
CA LYS A 43 -10.91 -6.56 -12.06
C LYS A 43 -11.96 -6.97 -11.01
N PHE A 44 -11.83 -6.48 -9.78
CA PHE A 44 -12.68 -6.86 -8.65
C PHE A 44 -13.81 -5.85 -8.37
N SER A 45 -13.92 -4.77 -9.13
CA SER A 45 -15.05 -3.84 -9.05
C SER A 45 -16.35 -4.54 -9.46
N GLY A 46 -17.41 -4.30 -8.72
CA GLY A 46 -18.78 -4.71 -9.08
C GLY A 46 -19.43 -3.78 -10.11
N LEU A 47 -18.78 -2.67 -10.45
CA LEU A 47 -19.21 -1.71 -11.45
C LEU A 47 -18.51 -1.97 -12.80
N ASN A 48 -19.00 -1.35 -13.87
CA ASN A 48 -18.32 -1.42 -15.18
C ASN A 48 -17.01 -0.62 -15.12
N ALA A 49 -15.94 -1.28 -14.69
CA ALA A 49 -14.65 -0.67 -14.40
C ALA A 49 -13.59 -1.03 -15.44
N THR A 50 -12.81 -0.03 -15.85
CA THR A 50 -11.72 -0.19 -16.82
C THR A 50 -10.43 0.42 -16.29
N ALA A 51 -9.32 -0.33 -16.37
CA ALA A 51 -7.98 0.19 -16.14
C ALA A 51 -7.48 0.94 -17.37
N TYR A 52 -7.10 2.19 -17.21
CA TYR A 52 -6.65 3.05 -18.30
C TYR A 52 -5.27 3.61 -18.04
N PHE A 53 -4.41 3.52 -19.06
CA PHE A 53 -3.02 3.94 -19.00
C PHE A 53 -2.73 4.97 -20.07
N HIS A 54 -2.25 6.16 -19.68
CA HIS A 54 -1.89 7.21 -20.62
C HIS A 54 -0.90 8.21 -20.04
N ASN A 55 0.15 8.55 -20.79
CA ASN A 55 1.21 9.43 -20.28
C ASN A 55 0.78 10.88 -20.07
N ARG A 56 -0.11 11.41 -20.91
CA ARG A 56 -0.51 12.83 -20.86
C ARG A 56 -1.71 13.10 -19.95
N LEU A 57 -2.55 12.09 -19.67
CA LEU A 57 -3.74 12.17 -18.81
C LEU A 57 -4.76 13.26 -19.21
N ARG A 58 -4.69 13.77 -20.43
CA ARG A 58 -5.62 14.77 -20.98
C ARG A 58 -6.80 14.13 -21.71
N ASP A 59 -6.58 12.99 -22.32
CA ASP A 59 -7.51 12.30 -23.20
C ASP A 59 -8.06 11.06 -22.47
N LEU A 60 -8.70 11.30 -21.29
CA LEU A 60 -9.36 10.24 -20.55
C LEU A 60 -10.63 9.81 -21.29
N PRO A 61 -10.95 8.49 -21.33
CA PRO A 61 -12.20 8.01 -21.88
C PRO A 61 -13.39 8.61 -21.13
N ASP A 62 -14.53 8.79 -21.79
CA ASP A 62 -15.74 9.24 -21.10
C ASP A 62 -16.20 8.18 -20.09
N SER A 63 -16.43 8.63 -18.86
CA SER A 63 -16.79 7.78 -17.73
C SER A 63 -17.62 8.56 -16.74
N ASP A 64 -18.44 7.90 -15.95
CA ASP A 64 -19.23 8.54 -14.90
C ASP A 64 -18.35 8.93 -13.70
N GLY A 65 -17.25 8.19 -13.49
CA GLY A 65 -16.29 8.51 -12.46
C GLY A 65 -14.87 8.07 -12.80
N TYR A 66 -13.93 8.71 -12.13
CA TYR A 66 -12.50 8.43 -12.28
C TYR A 66 -11.88 8.13 -10.93
N PHE A 67 -11.10 7.05 -10.88
CA PHE A 67 -10.23 6.73 -9.77
C PHE A 67 -8.77 7.00 -10.15
N PHE A 68 -8.10 7.84 -9.40
CA PHE A 68 -6.68 8.15 -9.59
C PHE A 68 -5.85 7.46 -8.51
N VAL A 69 -5.02 6.51 -8.91
CA VAL A 69 -4.16 5.75 -7.98
C VAL A 69 -3.06 6.59 -7.33
N PHE A 70 -2.85 7.81 -7.82
CA PHE A 70 -1.87 8.76 -7.30
C PHE A 70 -2.34 10.20 -7.50
N HIS A 71 -2.22 11.03 -6.47
CA HIS A 71 -2.72 12.41 -6.49
C HIS A 71 -2.14 13.29 -7.62
N GLN A 72 -0.87 13.07 -8.01
CA GLN A 72 -0.28 13.83 -9.12
C GLN A 72 -0.94 13.51 -10.47
N TYR A 73 -1.52 12.32 -10.64
CA TYR A 73 -2.24 11.97 -11.87
C TYR A 73 -3.55 12.75 -11.94
N PHE A 74 -4.25 12.87 -10.82
CA PHE A 74 -5.44 13.72 -10.71
C PHE A 74 -5.11 15.20 -11.02
N TYR A 75 -4.06 15.74 -10.40
CA TYR A 75 -3.61 17.10 -10.67
C TYR A 75 -3.32 17.35 -12.16
N ARG A 76 -2.57 16.44 -12.79
CA ARG A 76 -2.28 16.57 -14.23
C ARG A 76 -3.52 16.45 -15.09
N ALA A 77 -4.41 15.49 -14.79
CA ALA A 77 -5.67 15.31 -15.51
C ALA A 77 -6.56 16.55 -15.37
N MET A 78 -6.75 17.05 -14.16
CA MET A 78 -7.53 18.29 -13.88
C MET A 78 -6.97 19.51 -14.62
N ARG A 79 -5.64 19.66 -14.65
CA ARG A 79 -4.99 20.79 -15.34
C ARG A 79 -5.18 20.73 -16.86
N HIS A 80 -5.15 19.55 -17.46
CA HIS A 80 -5.25 19.39 -18.91
C HIS A 80 -6.70 19.22 -19.41
N ASN A 81 -7.58 18.72 -18.55
CA ASN A 81 -9.01 18.52 -18.85
C ASN A 81 -9.85 18.87 -17.62
N PRO A 82 -10.12 20.17 -17.37
CA PRO A 82 -10.91 20.59 -16.21
C PRO A 82 -12.34 20.03 -16.17
N LYS A 83 -12.88 19.52 -17.31
CA LYS A 83 -14.21 18.89 -17.37
C LYS A 83 -14.34 17.65 -16.50
N ILE A 84 -13.21 17.00 -16.12
CA ILE A 84 -13.25 15.87 -15.20
C ILE A 84 -13.84 16.26 -13.84
N LEU A 85 -13.74 17.53 -13.44
CA LEU A 85 -14.32 18.03 -12.18
C LEU A 85 -15.85 18.01 -12.16
N ASN A 86 -16.51 17.82 -13.32
CA ASN A 86 -17.95 17.59 -13.41
C ASN A 86 -18.34 16.11 -13.23
N LYS A 87 -17.37 15.23 -13.13
CA LYS A 87 -17.53 13.79 -12.88
C LYS A 87 -17.16 13.48 -11.44
N LYS A 88 -17.48 12.29 -10.95
CA LYS A 88 -17.07 11.84 -9.61
C LYS A 88 -15.60 11.43 -9.63
N ASN A 89 -14.76 12.06 -8.81
CA ASN A 89 -13.33 11.81 -8.75
C ASN A 89 -12.94 11.28 -7.38
N ILE A 90 -12.34 10.11 -7.35
CA ILE A 90 -11.74 9.52 -6.16
C ILE A 90 -10.23 9.46 -6.35
N VAL A 91 -9.49 9.96 -5.36
CA VAL A 91 -8.03 10.07 -5.43
C VAL A 91 -7.41 9.26 -4.30
N MET A 92 -6.51 8.34 -4.62
CA MET A 92 -5.71 7.66 -3.61
C MET A 92 -4.47 8.48 -3.27
N PHE A 93 -4.26 8.70 -1.98
CA PHE A 93 -3.05 9.31 -1.44
C PHE A 93 -2.19 8.24 -0.77
N THR A 94 -0.96 8.06 -1.24
CA THR A 94 -0.12 6.92 -0.84
C THR A 94 0.72 7.21 0.40
N HIS A 95 1.49 8.28 0.38
CA HIS A 95 2.33 8.74 1.50
C HIS A 95 2.74 10.19 1.29
N PRO A 96 3.00 10.95 2.37
CA PRO A 96 3.45 12.34 2.30
C PRO A 96 4.93 12.38 1.91
N ASN A 97 5.23 12.30 0.63
CA ASN A 97 6.55 12.64 0.13
C ASN A 97 6.48 14.02 -0.53
N TRP A 98 6.60 15.05 0.29
CA TRP A 98 6.52 16.45 -0.12
C TRP A 98 7.69 16.90 -1.01
N THR A 99 8.71 16.06 -1.22
CA THR A 99 9.88 16.38 -2.05
C THR A 99 9.60 16.31 -3.55
N PHE A 100 8.44 15.78 -3.97
CA PHE A 100 8.05 15.71 -5.38
C PHE A 100 7.31 16.97 -5.83
N SER A 101 8.01 18.03 -6.17
CA SER A 101 7.55 19.13 -7.04
C SER A 101 6.40 20.05 -6.54
N PHE A 102 5.72 19.72 -5.43
CA PHE A 102 4.60 20.52 -4.92
C PHE A 102 4.72 20.76 -3.41
N SER A 103 4.38 21.99 -2.98
CA SER A 103 4.23 22.27 -1.55
C SER A 103 3.03 21.50 -0.99
N GLU A 104 3.05 21.25 0.32
CA GLU A 104 1.93 20.63 1.05
C GLU A 104 0.61 21.35 0.76
N SER A 105 0.60 22.68 0.88
CA SER A 105 -0.58 23.50 0.62
C SER A 105 -1.15 23.32 -0.79
N HIS A 106 -0.28 23.13 -1.80
CA HIS A 106 -0.72 22.85 -3.17
C HIS A 106 -1.34 21.46 -3.30
N VAL A 107 -0.76 20.46 -2.63
CA VAL A 107 -1.33 19.11 -2.61
C VAL A 107 -2.69 19.10 -1.92
N ILE A 108 -2.83 19.75 -0.77
CA ILE A 108 -4.10 19.88 -0.04
C ILE A 108 -5.15 20.60 -0.90
N TRP A 109 -4.77 21.70 -1.55
CA TRP A 109 -5.65 22.39 -2.48
C TRP A 109 -6.15 21.47 -3.61
N CYS A 110 -5.25 20.67 -4.18
CA CYS A 110 -5.59 19.72 -5.24
C CYS A 110 -6.54 18.62 -4.73
N LEU A 111 -6.22 18.01 -3.58
CA LEU A 111 -7.03 16.94 -2.98
C LEU A 111 -8.44 17.43 -2.64
N ASN A 112 -8.59 18.68 -2.17
CA ASN A 112 -9.90 19.29 -1.91
C ASN A 112 -10.77 19.50 -3.17
N LYS A 113 -10.21 19.33 -4.38
CA LYS A 113 -11.00 19.32 -5.64
C LYS A 113 -11.60 17.94 -5.95
N ALA A 114 -11.10 16.87 -5.35
CA ALA A 114 -11.69 15.54 -5.48
C ALA A 114 -13.02 15.44 -4.69
N ASP A 115 -13.86 14.48 -5.05
CA ASP A 115 -15.07 14.15 -4.29
C ASP A 115 -14.71 13.31 -3.06
N LYS A 116 -13.78 12.37 -3.19
CA LYS A 116 -13.24 11.57 -2.09
C LYS A 116 -11.72 11.39 -2.22
N VAL A 117 -11.05 11.31 -1.08
CA VAL A 117 -9.62 11.02 -0.97
C VAL A 117 -9.44 9.78 -0.10
N ILE A 118 -8.87 8.74 -0.69
CA ILE A 118 -8.53 7.52 0.03
C ILE A 118 -7.15 7.67 0.66
N CYS A 119 -7.11 7.56 1.98
CA CYS A 119 -5.88 7.47 2.77
C CYS A 119 -5.59 5.99 3.05
N LEU A 120 -4.34 5.57 2.86
CA LEU A 120 -3.93 4.18 3.03
C LEU A 120 -3.66 3.79 4.49
N ASN A 121 -3.59 4.78 5.38
CA ASN A 121 -3.42 4.56 6.81
C ASN A 121 -4.01 5.73 7.61
N SER A 122 -4.30 5.47 8.89
CA SER A 122 -4.95 6.42 9.80
C SER A 122 -4.07 7.64 10.10
N LYS A 123 -2.75 7.45 10.24
CA LYS A 123 -1.81 8.54 10.50
C LYS A 123 -1.81 9.57 9.38
N VAL A 124 -1.67 9.12 8.13
CA VAL A 124 -1.70 10.01 6.95
C VAL A 124 -3.06 10.69 6.81
N GLN A 125 -4.16 10.02 7.11
CA GLN A 125 -5.48 10.64 7.13
C GLN A 125 -5.53 11.83 8.10
N GLN A 126 -5.06 11.63 9.33
CA GLN A 126 -5.02 12.68 10.35
C GLN A 126 -4.10 13.84 9.95
N GLU A 127 -2.91 13.54 9.40
CA GLU A 127 -1.95 14.54 8.92
C GLU A 127 -2.57 15.40 7.79
N LEU A 128 -3.25 14.79 6.82
CA LEU A 128 -3.90 15.53 5.74
C LEU A 128 -5.05 16.40 6.23
N ILE A 129 -5.87 15.91 7.18
CA ILE A 129 -6.95 16.71 7.79
C ILE A 129 -6.34 17.89 8.56
N ALA A 130 -5.29 17.67 9.36
CA ALA A 130 -4.61 18.73 10.08
C ALA A 130 -3.98 19.78 9.15
N ALA A 131 -3.54 19.36 7.95
CA ALA A 131 -3.03 20.25 6.91
C ALA A 131 -4.13 20.99 6.11
N GLY A 132 -5.43 20.73 6.38
CA GLY A 132 -6.57 21.43 5.79
C GLY A 132 -7.33 20.67 4.69
N LEU A 133 -7.13 19.34 4.61
CA LEU A 133 -8.03 18.51 3.80
C LEU A 133 -9.38 18.39 4.52
N ASP A 134 -10.46 18.59 3.77
CA ASP A 134 -11.83 18.40 4.27
C ASP A 134 -12.03 16.97 4.78
N ALA A 135 -12.34 16.83 6.07
CA ALA A 135 -12.50 15.54 6.73
C ALA A 135 -13.61 14.70 6.08
N ASP A 136 -14.72 15.33 5.64
CA ASP A 136 -15.84 14.64 5.00
C ASP A 136 -15.47 14.03 3.64
N LYS A 137 -14.37 14.46 3.05
CA LYS A 137 -13.82 13.92 1.80
C LYS A 137 -12.89 12.76 2.03
N THR A 138 -12.40 12.53 3.25
CA THR A 138 -11.45 11.46 3.52
C THR A 138 -12.13 10.10 3.72
N SER A 139 -11.45 9.04 3.32
CA SER A 139 -11.84 7.66 3.61
C SER A 139 -10.60 6.83 3.89
N LEU A 140 -10.61 6.07 4.98
CA LEU A 140 -9.54 5.15 5.30
C LEU A 140 -9.80 3.81 4.61
N ILE A 141 -9.00 3.48 3.61
CA ILE A 141 -9.07 2.18 2.91
C ILE A 141 -7.64 1.67 2.74
N HIS A 142 -7.29 0.62 3.48
CA HIS A 142 -6.00 -0.03 3.33
C HIS A 142 -5.90 -0.68 1.95
N ILE A 143 -4.71 -0.62 1.34
CA ILE A 143 -4.45 -1.39 0.12
C ILE A 143 -4.46 -2.89 0.45
N ALA A 144 -4.64 -3.70 -0.57
CA ALA A 144 -4.94 -5.10 -0.40
C ALA A 144 -3.85 -6.05 -0.93
N SER A 145 -3.97 -7.31 -0.59
CA SER A 145 -3.28 -8.42 -1.22
C SER A 145 -4.28 -9.52 -1.62
N ASP A 146 -3.80 -10.64 -2.13
CA ASP A 146 -4.63 -11.71 -2.69
C ASP A 146 -4.57 -12.96 -1.78
N PRO A 147 -5.64 -13.24 -1.00
CA PRO A 147 -5.66 -14.38 -0.10
C PRO A 147 -5.72 -15.75 -0.81
N ASP A 148 -6.10 -15.79 -2.09
CA ASP A 148 -6.09 -17.02 -2.87
C ASP A 148 -4.71 -17.29 -3.49
N PHE A 149 -3.91 -16.24 -3.65
CA PHE A 149 -2.55 -16.33 -4.17
C PHE A 149 -1.52 -16.60 -3.06
N PHE A 150 -1.64 -15.90 -1.92
CA PHE A 150 -0.84 -16.14 -0.73
C PHE A 150 -1.58 -17.09 0.21
N TYR A 151 -1.10 -18.31 0.34
CA TYR A 151 -1.73 -19.39 1.13
C TYR A 151 -0.94 -19.68 2.40
N PRO A 152 -1.62 -20.13 3.48
CA PRO A 152 -0.97 -20.38 4.74
C PRO A 152 -0.08 -21.64 4.68
N HIS A 153 0.98 -21.63 5.45
CA HIS A 153 1.85 -22.77 5.67
C HIS A 153 2.12 -22.95 7.17
N GLU A 154 2.66 -24.09 7.54
CA GLU A 154 3.14 -24.31 8.89
C GLU A 154 4.39 -23.47 9.15
N ARG A 155 4.41 -22.75 10.26
CA ARG A 155 5.54 -21.90 10.65
C ARG A 155 6.79 -22.75 10.91
N LYS A 156 7.92 -22.35 10.35
CA LYS A 156 9.23 -22.99 10.51
C LYS A 156 10.13 -22.09 11.35
N ILE A 157 10.06 -22.23 12.67
CA ILE A 157 10.83 -21.40 13.62
C ILE A 157 12.30 -21.37 13.21
N GLY A 158 12.88 -20.16 13.23
CA GLY A 158 14.29 -19.95 12.89
C GLY A 158 14.52 -19.28 11.54
N SER A 159 13.48 -19.00 10.77
CA SER A 159 13.60 -18.28 9.50
C SER A 159 13.02 -16.85 9.58
N VAL A 160 13.68 -15.90 8.94
CA VAL A 160 13.30 -14.50 8.91
C VAL A 160 13.29 -14.01 7.46
N GLY A 161 12.28 -13.25 7.07
CA GLY A 161 12.17 -12.74 5.72
C GLY A 161 11.99 -11.24 5.62
N PHE A 162 12.44 -10.70 4.49
CA PHE A 162 12.26 -9.30 4.07
C PHE A 162 11.77 -9.26 2.63
N CYS A 163 10.93 -8.28 2.29
CA CYS A 163 10.53 -8.08 0.91
C CYS A 163 10.49 -6.60 0.54
N SER A 164 11.46 -6.15 -0.26
CA SER A 164 11.50 -4.78 -0.80
C SER A 164 12.49 -4.62 -1.94
N ALA A 165 12.24 -3.67 -2.85
CA ALA A 165 13.32 -3.09 -3.63
C ALA A 165 14.23 -2.27 -2.72
N PHE A 166 15.54 -2.25 -3.01
CA PHE A 166 16.49 -1.40 -2.28
C PHE A 166 16.08 0.07 -2.33
N GLY A 167 16.36 0.76 -1.25
CA GLY A 167 16.19 2.20 -1.07
C GLY A 167 16.36 2.58 0.40
N GLU A 168 16.89 3.77 0.67
CA GLU A 168 17.23 4.22 2.02
C GLU A 168 16.06 4.11 3.00
N ARG A 169 14.86 4.48 2.54
CA ARG A 169 13.64 4.39 3.36
C ARG A 169 13.25 2.96 3.76
N LYS A 170 13.86 1.94 3.15
CA LYS A 170 13.66 0.52 3.51
C LYS A 170 14.57 0.05 4.63
N ASN A 171 15.41 0.96 5.14
CA ASN A 171 16.35 0.73 6.22
C ASN A 171 17.26 -0.50 5.95
N PRO A 172 18.07 -0.43 4.87
CA PRO A 172 18.94 -1.56 4.50
C PRO A 172 19.98 -1.87 5.59
N GLU A 173 20.39 -0.88 6.37
CA GLU A 173 21.30 -1.09 7.49
C GLU A 173 20.68 -2.01 8.55
N MET A 174 19.40 -1.84 8.90
CA MET A 174 18.70 -2.76 9.80
C MET A 174 18.72 -4.19 9.28
N VAL A 175 18.42 -4.38 7.98
CA VAL A 175 18.45 -5.71 7.35
C VAL A 175 19.84 -6.34 7.48
N TYR A 176 20.90 -5.59 7.11
CA TYR A 176 22.27 -6.04 7.21
C TYR A 176 22.66 -6.44 8.66
N GLN A 177 22.33 -5.59 9.64
CA GLN A 177 22.65 -5.85 11.04
C GLN A 177 21.93 -7.08 11.59
N LEU A 178 20.69 -7.30 11.23
CA LEU A 178 19.93 -8.50 11.64
C LEU A 178 20.56 -9.77 11.07
N VAL A 179 20.90 -9.79 9.77
CA VAL A 179 21.53 -10.94 9.13
C VAL A 179 22.90 -11.25 9.79
N LYS A 180 23.71 -10.20 10.00
CA LYS A 180 25.07 -10.32 10.56
C LYS A 180 25.08 -10.81 12.01
N ASN A 181 24.14 -10.34 12.84
CA ASN A 181 24.16 -10.59 14.28
C ASN A 181 23.25 -11.75 14.74
N MET A 182 22.60 -12.46 13.77
CA MET A 182 21.81 -13.67 14.05
C MET A 182 22.25 -14.82 13.12
N PRO A 183 23.50 -15.29 13.20
CA PRO A 183 24.02 -16.33 12.29
C PRO A 183 23.31 -17.68 12.43
N GLU A 184 22.61 -17.92 13.53
CA GLU A 184 21.79 -19.09 13.79
C GLU A 184 20.45 -19.11 13.05
N ARG A 185 20.07 -18.00 12.42
CA ARG A 185 18.81 -17.86 11.68
C ARG A 185 19.04 -17.94 10.17
N SER A 186 18.08 -18.50 9.46
CA SER A 186 18.02 -18.43 7.99
C SER A 186 17.30 -17.17 7.56
N PHE A 187 17.92 -16.34 6.73
CA PHE A 187 17.33 -15.10 6.22
C PHE A 187 16.98 -15.22 4.74
N TYR A 188 15.82 -14.71 4.39
CA TYR A 188 15.31 -14.64 3.01
C TYR A 188 15.03 -13.20 2.64
N LEU A 189 15.75 -12.68 1.64
CA LEU A 189 15.57 -11.34 1.12
C LEU A 189 14.96 -11.43 -0.28
N LEU A 190 13.73 -10.99 -0.43
CA LEU A 190 13.01 -10.96 -1.70
C LEU A 190 12.94 -9.53 -2.22
N GLY A 191 13.46 -9.27 -3.42
CA GLY A 191 13.45 -7.91 -3.95
C GLY A 191 14.35 -7.69 -5.12
N ARG A 192 14.82 -6.43 -5.30
CA ARG A 192 15.69 -6.04 -6.41
C ARG A 192 16.52 -4.81 -6.05
N TYR A 193 17.58 -4.59 -6.80
CA TYR A 193 18.49 -3.43 -6.67
C TYR A 193 19.29 -3.40 -5.37
N TRP A 194 19.34 -4.49 -4.58
CA TRP A 194 20.12 -4.56 -3.34
C TRP A 194 21.63 -4.52 -3.60
N GLU A 195 22.05 -4.79 -4.83
CA GLU A 195 23.42 -4.57 -5.33
C GLU A 195 23.89 -3.10 -5.22
N ASN A 196 22.95 -2.15 -5.06
CA ASN A 196 23.26 -0.74 -4.81
C ASN A 196 23.51 -0.40 -3.34
N PHE A 197 23.34 -1.35 -2.42
CA PHE A 197 23.65 -1.16 -1.01
C PHE A 197 25.17 -1.21 -0.79
N GLU A 198 25.71 -0.24 -0.07
CA GLU A 198 27.18 -0.13 0.13
C GLU A 198 27.82 -1.37 0.77
N LYS A 199 27.08 -2.12 1.61
CA LYS A 199 27.53 -3.35 2.28
C LYS A 199 27.04 -4.62 1.58
N TYR A 200 26.54 -4.52 0.34
CA TYR A 200 26.00 -5.66 -0.38
C TYR A 200 27.02 -6.79 -0.57
N ASP A 201 28.28 -6.45 -0.89
CA ASP A 201 29.33 -7.45 -1.10
C ASP A 201 29.65 -8.27 0.14
N GLU A 202 29.57 -7.65 1.34
CA GLU A 202 29.68 -8.38 2.62
C GLU A 202 28.41 -9.22 2.83
N MET A 203 27.22 -8.60 2.69
CA MET A 203 25.93 -9.21 2.97
C MET A 203 25.65 -10.45 2.11
N LYS A 204 25.94 -10.40 0.80
CA LYS A 204 25.70 -11.52 -0.14
C LYS A 204 26.51 -12.77 0.16
N ASN A 205 27.67 -12.60 0.85
CA ASN A 205 28.55 -13.71 1.22
C ASN A 205 28.22 -14.31 2.61
N MET A 206 27.22 -13.79 3.31
CA MET A 206 26.79 -14.35 4.59
C MET A 206 26.08 -15.70 4.36
N PRO A 207 26.54 -16.81 4.99
CA PRO A 207 26.04 -18.14 4.70
C PRO A 207 24.57 -18.36 5.10
N ASN A 208 24.05 -17.49 5.95
CA ASN A 208 22.69 -17.53 6.46
C ASN A 208 21.70 -16.65 5.67
N LEU A 209 22.12 -15.99 4.57
CA LEU A 209 21.26 -15.18 3.71
C LEU A 209 21.02 -15.82 2.34
N THR A 210 19.76 -15.92 1.95
CA THR A 210 19.35 -16.23 0.57
C THR A 210 18.68 -15.01 -0.04
N TYR A 211 19.26 -14.47 -1.10
CA TYR A 211 18.69 -13.33 -1.83
C TYR A 211 18.00 -13.78 -3.13
N TYR A 212 16.70 -13.48 -3.23
CA TYR A 212 15.86 -13.68 -4.42
C TYR A 212 15.80 -12.37 -5.19
N ASN A 213 16.75 -12.21 -6.14
CA ASN A 213 16.88 -10.98 -6.92
C ASN A 213 15.92 -10.96 -8.10
N ASN A 214 15.02 -9.98 -8.13
CA ASN A 214 14.08 -9.73 -9.23
C ASN A 214 13.26 -10.97 -9.62
N GLU A 215 12.87 -11.77 -8.61
CA GLU A 215 12.07 -12.97 -8.81
C GLU A 215 10.71 -12.62 -9.42
N ASP A 216 10.17 -13.51 -10.25
CA ASP A 216 8.82 -13.36 -10.78
C ASP A 216 7.79 -13.39 -9.64
N TYR A 217 6.81 -12.50 -9.69
CA TYR A 217 5.80 -12.37 -8.63
C TYR A 217 5.03 -13.68 -8.39
N SER A 218 4.87 -14.52 -9.42
CA SER A 218 4.24 -15.85 -9.28
C SER A 218 4.97 -16.78 -8.31
N LYS A 219 6.25 -16.53 -8.04
CA LYS A 219 7.10 -17.31 -7.11
C LYS A 219 7.08 -16.78 -5.67
N TYR A 220 6.50 -15.60 -5.44
CA TYR A 220 6.48 -15.00 -4.11
C TYR A 220 5.87 -15.90 -3.04
N PRO A 221 4.72 -16.60 -3.27
CA PRO A 221 4.17 -17.51 -2.27
C PRO A 221 5.15 -18.62 -1.85
N GLU A 222 5.94 -19.17 -2.79
CA GLU A 222 6.95 -20.20 -2.49
C GLU A 222 8.08 -19.66 -1.59
N VAL A 223 8.43 -18.38 -1.72
CA VAL A 223 9.42 -17.73 -0.87
C VAL A 223 8.85 -17.42 0.50
N TYR A 224 7.63 -16.84 0.55
CA TYR A 224 6.95 -16.59 1.84
C TYR A 224 6.74 -17.86 2.65
N ASN A 225 6.51 -19.01 2.01
CA ASN A 225 6.37 -20.30 2.67
C ASN A 225 7.66 -20.84 3.33
N LYS A 226 8.80 -20.16 3.13
CA LYS A 226 10.06 -20.44 3.84
C LYS A 226 10.27 -19.54 5.05
N ILE A 227 9.40 -18.55 5.26
CA ILE A 227 9.56 -17.47 6.24
C ILE A 227 8.63 -17.75 7.43
N ASP A 228 9.20 -17.79 8.63
CA ASP A 228 8.45 -17.83 9.88
C ASP A 228 8.09 -16.42 10.38
N VAL A 229 9.10 -15.55 10.46
CA VAL A 229 8.97 -14.15 10.90
C VAL A 229 9.26 -13.22 9.73
N PHE A 230 8.33 -12.34 9.42
CA PHE A 230 8.52 -11.34 8.40
C PHE A 230 8.84 -9.97 9.01
N VAL A 231 9.98 -9.38 8.66
CA VAL A 231 10.39 -8.07 9.18
C VAL A 231 10.26 -6.99 8.12
N SER A 232 9.54 -5.91 8.46
CA SER A 232 9.40 -4.70 7.63
C SER A 232 10.00 -3.49 8.36
N PRO A 233 11.30 -3.17 8.15
CA PRO A 233 12.01 -2.16 8.92
C PRO A 233 11.94 -0.76 8.29
N SER A 234 11.03 -0.52 7.36
CA SER A 234 10.95 0.74 6.60
C SER A 234 10.76 1.95 7.50
N THR A 235 11.38 3.08 7.15
CA THR A 235 11.23 4.36 7.87
C THR A 235 10.07 5.20 7.32
N LEU A 236 9.59 4.90 6.11
CA LEU A 236 8.45 5.58 5.48
C LEU A 236 7.68 4.62 4.57
N GLU A 237 6.39 4.46 4.83
CA GLU A 237 5.44 3.69 4.01
C GLU A 237 4.09 4.37 3.93
N GLY A 238 3.34 4.08 2.85
CA GLY A 238 1.91 4.36 2.79
C GLY A 238 1.10 3.13 3.19
N GLY A 239 1.38 2.01 2.51
CA GLY A 239 0.77 0.72 2.78
C GLY A 239 1.72 -0.38 2.29
N PRO A 240 2.53 -0.98 3.19
CA PRO A 240 3.51 -2.01 2.83
C PRO A 240 2.81 -3.35 2.52
N VAL A 241 2.38 -3.52 1.27
CA VAL A 241 1.72 -4.76 0.79
C VAL A 241 2.46 -6.05 1.21
N PRO A 242 3.80 -6.09 1.22
CA PRO A 242 4.53 -7.27 1.68
C PRO A 242 4.19 -7.73 3.11
N VAL A 243 3.74 -6.83 3.99
CA VAL A 243 3.27 -7.20 5.33
C VAL A 243 1.98 -8.01 5.24
N LEU A 244 1.02 -7.59 4.38
CA LEU A 244 -0.22 -8.36 4.17
C LEU A 244 0.06 -9.71 3.48
N GLU A 245 0.97 -9.74 2.52
CA GLU A 245 1.40 -10.97 1.83
C GLU A 245 1.99 -11.98 2.83
N ALA A 246 2.84 -11.49 3.73
CA ALA A 246 3.42 -12.29 4.80
C ALA A 246 2.34 -12.82 5.76
N MET A 247 1.44 -11.95 6.24
CA MET A 247 0.33 -12.35 7.12
C MET A 247 -0.59 -13.38 6.44
N LEU A 248 -0.93 -13.17 5.16
CA LEU A 248 -1.74 -14.12 4.38
C LEU A 248 -1.04 -15.48 4.21
N SER A 249 0.29 -15.50 4.19
CA SER A 249 1.11 -16.71 4.18
C SER A 249 1.34 -17.31 5.59
N ASN A 250 0.74 -16.73 6.63
CA ASN A 250 0.91 -17.07 8.04
C ASN A 250 2.33 -16.83 8.60
N CYS A 251 3.10 -15.90 7.99
CA CYS A 251 4.34 -15.41 8.58
C CYS A 251 4.03 -14.38 9.67
N PHE A 252 4.64 -14.51 10.84
CA PHE A 252 4.42 -13.55 11.93
C PHE A 252 5.08 -12.21 11.64
N PRO A 253 4.32 -11.11 11.52
CA PRO A 253 4.87 -9.82 11.13
C PRO A 253 5.53 -9.09 12.29
N ILE A 254 6.70 -8.49 12.04
CA ILE A 254 7.37 -7.52 12.90
C ILE A 254 7.64 -6.28 12.04
N ALA A 255 7.00 -5.17 12.34
CA ALA A 255 7.04 -4.01 11.47
C ALA A 255 7.32 -2.72 12.24
N SER A 256 8.01 -1.80 11.60
CA SER A 256 8.10 -0.42 12.09
C SER A 256 6.71 0.24 12.07
N LYS A 257 6.48 1.18 12.97
CA LYS A 257 5.24 1.97 13.06
C LYS A 257 5.10 2.94 11.88
N THR A 258 5.08 2.38 10.65
CA THR A 258 4.94 3.14 9.40
C THR A 258 3.79 2.61 8.54
N GLY A 259 3.27 3.49 7.67
CA GLY A 259 2.15 3.14 6.80
C GLY A 259 0.97 2.59 7.59
N PHE A 260 0.34 1.58 7.08
CA PHE A 260 -0.81 0.93 7.74
C PHE A 260 -0.41 -0.10 8.82
N CYS A 261 0.89 -0.34 9.08
CA CYS A 261 1.27 -1.37 10.06
C CYS A 261 0.58 -1.17 11.42
N PRO A 262 0.50 0.06 11.99
CA PRO A 262 -0.23 0.28 13.22
C PRO A 262 -1.75 0.09 13.14
N ASP A 263 -2.32 0.09 11.94
CA ASP A 263 -3.75 -0.10 11.74
C ASP A 263 -4.12 -1.58 11.60
N VAL A 264 -3.19 -2.44 11.16
CA VAL A 264 -3.44 -3.85 10.86
C VAL A 264 -2.75 -4.82 11.81
N ILE A 265 -1.72 -4.36 12.52
CA ILE A 265 -1.00 -5.13 13.52
C ILE A 265 -1.44 -4.69 14.92
N SER A 266 -2.05 -5.61 15.65
CA SER A 266 -2.31 -5.51 17.09
C SER A 266 -1.05 -5.99 17.82
N ASP A 267 -0.30 -5.03 18.37
CA ASP A 267 1.01 -5.29 18.96
C ASP A 267 0.95 -6.32 20.10
N GLY A 268 1.74 -7.36 19.97
CA GLY A 268 1.76 -8.50 20.89
C GLY A 268 0.76 -9.61 20.58
N ASP A 269 -0.28 -9.37 19.77
CA ASP A 269 -1.32 -10.35 19.41
C ASP A 269 -1.02 -11.01 18.06
N ASN A 270 -1.20 -10.28 16.95
CA ASN A 270 -1.03 -10.80 15.60
C ASN A 270 0.27 -10.32 14.92
N GLY A 271 1.16 -9.70 15.66
CA GLY A 271 2.46 -9.19 15.21
C GLY A 271 3.14 -8.36 16.29
N PHE A 272 4.30 -7.81 15.95
CA PHE A 272 4.98 -6.83 16.80
C PHE A 272 5.22 -5.54 16.04
N LEU A 273 5.12 -4.42 16.76
CA LEU A 273 5.43 -3.08 16.27
C LEU A 273 6.65 -2.51 16.98
N PHE A 274 7.52 -1.83 16.24
CA PHE A 274 8.67 -1.11 16.80
C PHE A 274 8.75 0.32 16.24
N ASP A 275 9.40 1.21 16.98
CA ASP A 275 9.56 2.60 16.58
C ASP A 275 10.58 2.73 15.43
N ILE A 276 10.45 3.77 14.60
CA ILE A 276 11.27 3.96 13.37
C ILE A 276 12.76 4.09 13.70
N ASP A 277 13.08 4.56 14.89
CA ASP A 277 14.44 4.76 15.43
C ASP A 277 14.91 3.58 16.29
N ALA A 278 14.12 2.49 16.37
CA ALA A 278 14.52 1.29 17.09
C ALA A 278 15.84 0.72 16.57
N THR A 279 16.66 0.24 17.48
CA THR A 279 17.93 -0.41 17.18
C THR A 279 17.72 -1.84 16.66
N TYR A 280 18.68 -2.35 15.91
CA TYR A 280 18.62 -3.75 15.47
C TYR A 280 18.59 -4.74 16.65
N THR A 281 19.18 -4.40 17.80
CA THR A 281 19.15 -5.24 19.00
C THR A 281 17.75 -5.35 19.61
N GLU A 282 16.93 -4.30 19.51
CA GLU A 282 15.52 -4.35 19.91
C GLU A 282 14.72 -5.23 18.98
N VAL A 283 14.91 -5.09 17.66
CA VAL A 283 14.23 -5.95 16.68
C VAL A 283 14.65 -7.42 16.81
N MET A 284 15.93 -7.71 17.11
CA MET A 284 16.39 -9.08 17.42
C MET A 284 15.64 -9.69 18.62
N LYS A 285 15.35 -8.92 19.67
CA LYS A 285 14.55 -9.39 20.81
C LYS A 285 13.12 -9.73 20.38
N LEU A 286 12.50 -8.90 19.53
CA LEU A 286 11.16 -9.17 18.98
C LEU A 286 11.14 -10.44 18.12
N ILE A 287 12.16 -10.64 17.27
CA ILE A 287 12.31 -11.87 16.47
C ILE A 287 12.37 -13.12 17.38
N LYS A 288 13.18 -13.07 18.45
CA LYS A 288 13.26 -14.17 19.42
C LYS A 288 11.95 -14.39 20.18
N LEU A 289 11.25 -13.31 20.54
CA LEU A 289 9.96 -13.39 21.22
C LEU A 289 8.88 -13.99 20.30
N ALA A 290 8.94 -13.75 19.00
CA ALA A 290 8.02 -14.30 18.01
C ALA A 290 8.07 -15.84 17.91
N ASP A 291 9.17 -16.50 18.32
CA ASP A 291 9.30 -17.95 18.34
C ASP A 291 8.25 -18.63 19.25
N SER A 292 7.81 -17.92 20.31
CA SER A 292 6.81 -18.44 21.24
C SER A 292 5.36 -18.20 20.80
N LYS A 293 5.15 -17.50 19.69
CA LYS A 293 3.81 -17.14 19.18
C LYS A 293 3.24 -18.27 18.33
N THR A 294 2.04 -18.71 18.68
CA THR A 294 1.31 -19.80 17.99
C THR A 294 0.06 -19.30 17.25
N VAL A 295 -0.11 -17.97 17.17
CA VAL A 295 -1.30 -17.35 16.59
C VAL A 295 -1.35 -17.55 15.07
N ASP A 296 -2.55 -17.84 14.54
CA ASP A 296 -2.84 -17.78 13.11
C ASP A 296 -3.06 -16.30 12.70
N VAL A 297 -1.98 -15.67 12.20
CA VAL A 297 -2.02 -14.26 11.80
C VAL A 297 -2.76 -14.03 10.50
N ARG A 298 -3.00 -15.08 9.71
CA ARG A 298 -3.71 -15.00 8.43
C ARG A 298 -5.13 -14.46 8.61
N GLN A 299 -5.82 -14.86 9.68
CA GLN A 299 -7.22 -14.48 9.91
C GLN A 299 -7.40 -12.95 9.95
N SER A 300 -6.44 -12.24 10.55
CA SER A 300 -6.46 -10.77 10.62
C SER A 300 -6.18 -10.08 9.28
N ALA A 301 -5.61 -10.79 8.30
CA ALA A 301 -5.30 -10.24 6.98
C ALA A 301 -6.37 -10.52 5.92
N LEU A 302 -7.30 -11.44 6.14
CA LEU A 302 -8.29 -11.87 5.14
C LEU A 302 -9.21 -10.73 4.67
N GLU A 303 -9.53 -9.79 5.57
CA GLU A 303 -10.36 -8.64 5.21
C GLU A 303 -9.67 -7.67 4.23
N HIS A 304 -8.33 -7.68 4.17
CA HIS A 304 -7.54 -6.84 3.27
C HIS A 304 -7.36 -7.46 1.88
N SER A 305 -8.44 -8.02 1.33
CA SER A 305 -8.45 -8.59 -0.02
C SER A 305 -8.74 -7.53 -1.09
N TRP A 306 -8.26 -7.77 -2.34
CA TRP A 306 -8.57 -6.90 -3.47
C TRP A 306 -10.07 -6.77 -3.72
N LYS A 307 -10.84 -7.83 -3.48
CA LYS A 307 -12.30 -7.82 -3.59
C LYS A 307 -12.93 -6.83 -2.60
N ASN A 308 -12.56 -6.92 -1.32
CA ASN A 308 -13.09 -6.03 -0.28
C ASN A 308 -12.62 -4.58 -0.49
N CYS A 309 -11.37 -4.39 -0.88
CA CYS A 309 -10.84 -3.05 -1.18
C CYS A 309 -11.61 -2.41 -2.35
N SER A 310 -11.84 -3.16 -3.42
CA SER A 310 -12.57 -2.68 -4.59
C SER A 310 -14.03 -2.37 -4.24
N GLN A 311 -14.70 -3.22 -3.45
CA GLN A 311 -16.07 -2.97 -2.99
C GLN A 311 -16.17 -1.66 -2.18
N LYS A 312 -15.25 -1.43 -1.24
CA LYS A 312 -15.21 -0.17 -0.46
C LYS A 312 -15.03 1.05 -1.38
N ILE A 313 -14.29 0.92 -2.47
CA ILE A 313 -14.14 2.00 -3.47
C ILE A 313 -15.42 2.18 -4.29
N ASP A 314 -16.06 1.08 -4.71
CA ASP A 314 -17.34 1.13 -5.42
C ASP A 314 -18.41 1.83 -4.57
N ASP A 315 -18.48 1.55 -3.27
CA ASP A 315 -19.39 2.20 -2.33
C ASP A 315 -19.17 3.71 -2.27
N LEU A 316 -17.91 4.18 -2.36
CA LEU A 316 -17.61 5.61 -2.45
C LEU A 316 -18.09 6.23 -3.77
N PHE A 317 -18.15 5.47 -4.85
CA PHE A 317 -18.71 5.94 -6.12
C PHE A 317 -20.23 6.00 -6.08
N LEU A 318 -20.90 5.09 -5.38
CA LEU A 318 -22.35 4.99 -5.30
C LEU A 318 -22.97 5.95 -4.26
N GLY A 319 -22.29 6.22 -3.15
CA GLY A 319 -22.71 7.15 -2.07
C GLY A 319 -22.23 8.56 -2.31
#